data_029fa79c58cc95e266bce14aa9c79bb3
#
_entry.id   029fa79c58cc95e266bce14aa9c79bb3
#
_cell.length_a   1.000
_cell.length_b   1.000
_cell.length_c   1.000
_cell.angle_alpha   90.00
_cell.angle_beta   90.00
_cell.angle_gamma   90.00
#
_symmetry.space_group_name_H-M   'P 1'
#
loop_
_entity.id
_entity.type
_entity.pdbx_description
1 polymer ?
#
loop_
_entity_poly.entity_id
_entity_poly.type
_entity_poly.pdbx_seq_one_letter_code
_entity_poly.pdbx_strand_id
1 'polypeptide(L)'
;NQHFHAFCKIPYDSSNFEPLHFRSAFQPFRDASLQGFNSDASSDDNSNNSEGDAAGNEPSGDPFFNEEFELGLGEEDSYSKIDVPLFRDQRPARFLHDFKFNQSGIIDSAARRCFIMPLDRETVLPPRSLRDLIQKMQEGYYNIDTSVLKKTMRVVTPELTDYTDVSPRITKECVEMKIYSLEKVVSGVYKRSTDIVERLKFAEFGGNHISLIDIQNLDELN
;
A
#
# COMPACT_ATOMS: atom_id res chain seq x y z
N ASN A 1 -12.06 19.12 -14.36
CA ASN A 1 -11.68 17.86 -13.72
C ASN A 1 -11.29 18.18 -12.28
N GLN A 2 -11.98 17.57 -11.32
CA GLN A 2 -11.61 17.72 -9.92
C GLN A 2 -10.66 16.59 -9.55
N HIS A 3 -9.48 16.96 -9.03
CA HIS A 3 -8.51 16.04 -8.48
C HIS A 3 -8.37 16.27 -6.98
N PHE A 4 -8.12 15.19 -6.25
CA PHE A 4 -7.89 15.22 -4.82
C PHE A 4 -6.58 14.48 -4.52
N HIS A 5 -5.74 15.08 -3.68
CA HIS A 5 -4.48 14.48 -3.23
C HIS A 5 -4.44 14.43 -1.72
N ALA A 6 -3.92 13.36 -1.17
CA ALA A 6 -3.74 13.19 0.27
C ALA A 6 -2.60 12.23 0.59
N PHE A 7 -2.01 12.42 1.78
CA PHE A 7 -1.11 11.47 2.42
C PHE A 7 -1.78 10.87 3.64
N CYS A 8 -1.72 9.57 3.78
CA CYS A 8 -2.31 8.85 4.90
C CYS A 8 -1.32 7.88 5.51
N LYS A 9 -1.39 7.73 6.84
CA LYS A 9 -0.76 6.63 7.56
C LYS A 9 -1.79 5.54 7.76
N ILE A 10 -1.53 4.38 7.18
CA ILE A 10 -2.41 3.22 7.26
C ILE A 10 -1.84 2.25 8.30
N PRO A 11 -2.59 1.93 9.35
CA PRO A 11 -2.16 0.94 10.32
C PRO A 11 -2.08 -0.45 9.67
N TYR A 12 -1.00 -1.16 9.94
CA TYR A 12 -0.77 -2.49 9.42
C TYR A 12 -0.20 -3.40 10.50
N ASP A 13 -0.96 -4.40 10.89
CA ASP A 13 -0.52 -5.45 11.79
C ASP A 13 -0.47 -6.78 11.04
N SER A 14 0.73 -7.30 10.84
CA SER A 14 0.93 -8.59 10.18
C SER A 14 0.75 -9.79 11.12
N SER A 15 0.72 -9.58 12.44
CA SER A 15 0.66 -10.66 13.43
C SER A 15 -0.77 -11.06 13.80
N ASN A 16 -1.71 -10.12 13.74
CA ASN A 16 -3.10 -10.35 14.10
C ASN A 16 -3.99 -9.80 12.99
N PHE A 17 -4.64 -10.67 12.24
CA PHE A 17 -5.64 -10.32 11.22
C PHE A 17 -6.93 -9.73 11.80
N GLU A 18 -6.86 -9.12 12.97
CA GLU A 18 -7.98 -8.46 13.60
C GLU A 18 -8.05 -6.97 13.28
N PRO A 19 -9.25 -6.41 13.09
CA PRO A 19 -9.41 -4.99 12.82
C PRO A 19 -8.90 -4.16 13.99
N LEU A 20 -7.92 -3.30 13.73
CA LEU A 20 -7.43 -2.35 14.70
C LEU A 20 -8.47 -1.26 14.91
N HIS A 21 -9.11 -1.27 16.08
CA HIS A 21 -10.00 -0.19 16.50
C HIS A 21 -9.16 1.04 16.84
N PHE A 22 -8.99 1.95 15.91
CA PHE A 22 -8.25 3.19 16.14
C PHE A 22 -9.10 4.18 16.93
N ARG A 23 -8.92 4.18 18.24
CA ARG A 23 -9.20 5.36 19.04
C ARG A 23 -7.92 6.20 19.09
N SER A 24 -7.94 7.32 18.39
CA SER A 24 -7.01 8.43 18.65
C SER A 24 -5.52 8.17 18.39
N ALA A 25 -5.09 8.01 17.14
CA ALA A 25 -3.69 8.18 16.78
C ALA A 25 -3.43 9.39 15.86
N PHE A 26 -4.44 10.18 15.56
CA PHE A 26 -4.25 11.49 14.94
C PHE A 26 -4.23 12.54 16.03
N GLN A 27 -3.06 12.81 16.62
CA GLN A 27 -2.83 14.11 17.23
C GLN A 27 -2.64 15.09 16.08
N PRO A 28 -3.49 16.13 15.98
CA PRO A 28 -3.21 17.22 15.06
C PRO A 28 -1.86 17.80 15.44
N PHE A 29 -1.00 18.04 14.46
CA PHE A 29 0.21 18.82 14.64
C PHE A 29 -0.21 20.14 15.28
N ARG A 30 0.02 20.28 16.58
CA ARG A 30 -0.01 21.57 17.22
C ARG A 30 1.29 22.27 16.80
N ASP A 31 1.13 23.29 16.02
CA ASP A 31 2.15 24.29 15.77
C ASP A 31 2.85 24.64 17.10
N ALA A 32 4.11 24.26 17.21
CA ALA A 32 4.99 24.75 18.24
C ALA A 32 5.54 26.09 17.76
N SER A 33 4.75 27.11 17.93
CA SER A 33 5.25 28.50 17.86
C SER A 33 5.19 29.15 19.24
N LEU A 34 6.40 29.46 19.72
CA LEU A 34 6.76 30.54 20.61
C LEU A 34 6.35 30.48 22.07
N GLN A 35 7.35 30.29 22.90
CA GLN A 35 7.80 31.17 24.01
C GLN A 35 8.70 30.33 24.91
N GLY A 36 9.92 30.69 25.21
CA GLY A 36 10.50 31.94 25.63
C GLY A 36 11.32 31.65 26.87
N PHE A 37 12.61 31.86 26.76
CA PHE A 37 13.61 32.23 27.80
C PHE A 37 13.25 31.97 29.29
N ASN A 38 14.04 31.19 30.01
CA ASN A 38 15.03 31.67 31.00
C ASN A 38 15.76 30.51 31.70
N SER A 39 17.04 30.55 31.61
CA SER A 39 18.18 30.45 32.54
C SER A 39 17.92 29.90 33.94
N ASP A 40 18.66 28.96 34.38
CA ASP A 40 19.86 29.00 35.23
C ASP A 40 20.13 27.65 35.94
N ALA A 41 21.35 27.21 35.74
CA ALA A 41 22.38 26.80 36.68
C ALA A 41 22.28 25.47 37.44
N SER A 42 23.36 24.78 37.22
CA SER A 42 24.29 24.07 38.14
C SER A 42 24.07 22.61 38.46
N SER A 43 25.03 21.84 37.94
CA SER A 43 26.05 20.99 38.58
C SER A 43 25.56 19.76 39.36
N ASP A 44 26.00 18.58 39.05
CA ASP A 44 27.17 17.83 39.42
C ASP A 44 27.01 16.31 39.16
N ASP A 45 28.05 15.77 38.60
CA ASP A 45 28.65 14.44 38.70
C ASP A 45 27.87 13.28 39.36
N ASN A 46 27.77 12.16 38.65
CA ASN A 46 28.58 10.97 38.99
C ASN A 46 28.42 9.82 37.98
N SER A 47 29.59 9.33 37.59
CA SER A 47 29.85 8.07 36.89
C SER A 47 29.31 6.86 37.65
N ASN A 48 28.75 5.89 36.91
CA ASN A 48 29.20 4.51 37.11
C ASN A 48 28.82 3.60 35.93
N ASN A 49 29.83 2.88 35.46
CA ASN A 49 29.79 1.74 34.58
C ASN A 49 28.85 0.64 35.10
N SER A 50 28.09 0.04 34.19
CA SER A 50 27.91 -1.42 34.19
C SER A 50 27.61 -1.91 32.77
N GLU A 51 28.52 -2.76 32.33
CA GLU A 51 28.35 -3.66 31.19
C GLU A 51 27.14 -4.56 31.42
N GLY A 52 26.43 -4.88 30.37
CA GLY A 52 25.51 -5.99 30.41
C GLY A 52 24.43 -5.93 29.35
N ASP A 53 24.54 -6.82 28.40
CA ASP A 53 23.53 -7.44 27.57
C ASP A 53 23.13 -6.73 26.27
N ALA A 54 23.77 -7.24 25.23
CA ALA A 54 23.27 -7.19 23.89
C ALA A 54 21.90 -7.88 23.78
N ALA A 55 20.85 -7.13 24.12
CA ALA A 55 19.49 -7.48 23.69
C ALA A 55 19.40 -7.13 22.22
N GLY A 56 19.20 -8.14 21.39
CA GLY A 56 19.01 -7.99 19.96
C GLY A 56 17.92 -6.94 19.69
N ASN A 57 18.29 -5.88 19.01
CA ASN A 57 17.36 -4.96 18.39
C ASN A 57 16.60 -5.73 17.30
N GLU A 58 15.49 -6.35 17.68
CA GLU A 58 14.42 -6.60 16.73
C GLU A 58 14.04 -5.23 16.17
N PRO A 59 14.09 -5.00 14.87
CA PRO A 59 13.59 -3.77 14.30
C PRO A 59 12.10 -3.72 14.64
N SER A 60 11.72 -2.89 15.60
CA SER A 60 10.33 -2.54 15.87
C SER A 60 9.83 -1.83 14.60
N GLY A 61 9.40 -2.61 13.62
CA GLY A 61 8.88 -2.08 12.38
C GLY A 61 7.70 -1.18 12.71
N ASP A 62 7.70 0.01 12.15
CA ASP A 62 6.58 0.94 12.23
C ASP A 62 5.28 0.15 11.92
N PRO A 63 4.27 0.13 12.83
CA PRO A 63 3.01 -0.58 12.59
C PRO A 63 2.16 0.09 11.51
N PHE A 64 2.66 1.16 10.90
CA PHE A 64 1.98 1.92 9.87
C PHE A 64 2.79 1.92 8.58
N PHE A 65 2.10 1.96 7.45
CA PHE A 65 2.69 2.34 6.18
C PHE A 65 2.00 3.60 5.63
N ASN A 66 2.78 4.37 4.87
CA ASN A 66 2.28 5.61 4.30
C ASN A 66 1.77 5.35 2.89
N GLU A 67 0.67 5.98 2.53
CA GLU A 67 0.17 5.98 1.17
C GLU A 67 -0.09 7.39 0.69
N GLU A 68 0.24 7.63 -0.57
CA GLU A 68 -0.12 8.85 -1.27
C GLU A 68 -1.25 8.56 -2.25
N PHE A 69 -2.34 9.32 -2.12
CA PHE A 69 -3.53 9.17 -2.94
C PHE A 69 -3.66 10.32 -3.93
N GLU A 70 -3.94 9.98 -5.19
CA GLU A 70 -4.42 10.89 -6.22
C GLU A 70 -5.73 10.35 -6.77
N LEU A 71 -6.82 11.13 -6.63
CA LEU A 71 -8.16 10.71 -7.02
C LEU A 71 -8.70 11.62 -8.12
N GLY A 72 -9.15 11.03 -9.21
CA GLY A 72 -9.97 11.68 -10.22
C GLY A 72 -11.44 11.55 -9.85
N LEU A 73 -12.15 12.68 -9.69
CA LEU A 73 -13.52 12.73 -9.19
C LEU A 73 -14.57 12.98 -10.26
N GLY A 74 -14.14 13.11 -11.53
CA GLY A 74 -15.03 13.30 -12.68
C GLY A 74 -15.74 12.01 -13.10
N GLU A 75 -16.88 12.12 -13.76
CA GLU A 75 -17.60 10.95 -14.29
C GLU A 75 -16.77 10.21 -15.37
N GLU A 76 -16.18 10.98 -16.28
CA GLU A 76 -15.31 10.44 -17.35
C GLU A 76 -13.89 10.16 -16.86
N ASP A 77 -13.53 10.64 -15.69
CA ASP A 77 -12.17 10.60 -15.14
C ASP A 77 -12.21 10.03 -13.73
N SER A 78 -12.89 8.90 -13.58
CA SER A 78 -13.05 8.21 -12.30
C SER A 78 -11.93 7.21 -12.09
N TYR A 79 -10.92 7.59 -11.28
CA TYR A 79 -9.79 6.74 -10.96
C TYR A 79 -9.24 7.01 -9.57
N SER A 80 -8.51 6.05 -9.03
CA SER A 80 -7.63 6.27 -7.89
C SER A 80 -6.22 5.77 -8.20
N LYS A 81 -5.25 6.58 -7.86
CA LYS A 81 -3.83 6.25 -7.93
C LYS A 81 -3.27 6.28 -6.50
N ILE A 82 -2.65 5.19 -6.09
CA ILE A 82 -2.18 4.98 -4.73
C ILE A 82 -0.70 4.61 -4.81
N ASP A 83 0.17 5.48 -4.33
CA ASP A 83 1.60 5.22 -4.22
C ASP A 83 1.91 4.66 -2.84
N VAL A 84 2.43 3.44 -2.81
CA VAL A 84 2.81 2.73 -1.60
C VAL A 84 4.33 2.56 -1.57
N PRO A 85 5.03 3.16 -0.60
CA PRO A 85 6.47 3.01 -0.47
C PRO A 85 6.85 1.62 0.03
N LEU A 86 8.16 1.35 0.07
CA LEU A 86 8.69 0.13 0.68
C LEU A 86 8.20 0.01 2.13
N PHE A 87 7.61 -1.13 2.44
CA PHE A 87 7.14 -1.44 3.78
C PHE A 87 7.38 -2.92 4.10
N ARG A 88 8.23 -3.20 5.09
CA ARG A 88 8.60 -4.57 5.50
C ARG A 88 9.07 -5.41 4.31
N ASP A 89 8.42 -6.55 4.05
CA ASP A 89 8.69 -7.47 2.95
C ASP A 89 7.86 -7.20 1.67
N GLN A 90 7.01 -6.15 1.69
CA GLN A 90 6.26 -5.74 0.51
C GLN A 90 7.08 -4.77 -0.33
N ARG A 91 7.00 -4.94 -1.64
CA ARG A 91 7.66 -4.05 -2.58
C ARG A 91 6.91 -2.73 -2.72
N PRO A 92 7.63 -1.62 -2.91
CA PRO A 92 7.00 -0.37 -3.28
C PRO A 92 6.34 -0.52 -4.65
N ALA A 93 5.14 0.02 -4.79
CA ALA A 93 4.42 0.03 -6.05
C ALA A 93 3.43 1.18 -6.13
N ARG A 94 3.02 1.48 -7.35
CA ARG A 94 1.87 2.31 -7.63
C ARG A 94 0.71 1.44 -8.03
N PHE A 95 -0.42 1.60 -7.35
CA PHE A 95 -1.70 1.03 -7.75
C PHE A 95 -2.50 2.06 -8.53
N LEU A 96 -3.05 1.66 -9.65
CA LEU A 96 -3.92 2.50 -10.46
C LEU A 96 -5.22 1.77 -10.73
N HIS A 97 -6.31 2.26 -10.14
CA HIS A 97 -7.65 1.71 -10.32
C HIS A 97 -8.45 2.59 -11.27
N ASP A 98 -8.79 2.05 -12.42
CA ASP A 98 -9.63 2.72 -13.41
C ASP A 98 -11.07 2.19 -13.31
N PHE A 99 -11.96 3.02 -12.78
CA PHE A 99 -13.36 2.66 -12.54
C PHE A 99 -14.19 2.61 -13.82
N LYS A 100 -13.75 3.31 -14.86
CA LYS A 100 -14.40 3.28 -16.18
C LYS A 100 -14.12 1.96 -16.89
N PHE A 101 -12.87 1.52 -16.89
CA PHE A 101 -12.46 0.26 -17.49
C PHE A 101 -12.62 -0.95 -16.56
N ASN A 102 -12.95 -0.71 -15.29
CA ASN A 102 -13.05 -1.75 -14.25
C ASN A 102 -11.77 -2.60 -14.14
N GLN A 103 -10.63 -1.94 -14.21
CA GLN A 103 -9.31 -2.56 -14.15
C GLN A 103 -8.42 -1.92 -13.10
N SER A 104 -7.53 -2.74 -12.54
CA SER A 104 -6.47 -2.33 -11.65
C SER A 104 -5.11 -2.66 -12.25
N GLY A 105 -4.19 -1.70 -12.17
CA GLY A 105 -2.79 -1.89 -12.54
C GLY A 105 -1.91 -1.81 -11.31
N ILE A 106 -0.89 -2.67 -11.23
CA ILE A 106 0.20 -2.60 -10.26
C ILE A 106 1.46 -2.27 -11.04
N ILE A 107 2.03 -1.10 -10.78
CA ILE A 107 3.20 -0.59 -11.47
C ILE A 107 4.43 -0.80 -10.58
N ASP A 108 5.26 -1.79 -10.90
CA ASP A 108 6.56 -2.05 -10.28
C ASP A 108 7.66 -1.35 -11.09
N SER A 109 7.89 -0.09 -10.78
CA SER A 109 8.85 0.73 -11.50
C SER A 109 10.29 0.22 -11.35
N ALA A 110 10.63 -0.38 -10.21
CA ALA A 110 11.96 -0.91 -9.96
C ALA A 110 12.30 -2.10 -10.86
N ALA A 111 11.33 -2.95 -11.16
CA ALA A 111 11.50 -4.08 -12.06
C ALA A 111 11.02 -3.79 -13.49
N ARG A 112 10.57 -2.56 -13.80
CA ARG A 112 10.06 -2.12 -15.10
C ARG A 112 8.99 -3.05 -15.67
N ARG A 113 8.02 -3.39 -14.84
CA ARG A 113 6.89 -4.25 -15.21
C ARG A 113 5.60 -3.79 -14.59
N CYS A 114 4.52 -4.07 -15.26
CA CYS A 114 3.17 -3.78 -14.81
C CYS A 114 2.34 -5.05 -14.80
N PHE A 115 1.42 -5.12 -13.85
CA PHE A 115 0.46 -6.20 -13.75
C PHE A 115 -0.95 -5.62 -13.84
N ILE A 116 -1.81 -6.26 -14.63
CA ILE A 116 -3.20 -5.85 -14.82
C ILE A 116 -4.13 -6.95 -14.31
N MET A 117 -5.16 -6.54 -13.58
CA MET A 117 -6.17 -7.43 -13.05
C MET A 117 -7.54 -6.73 -13.05
N PRO A 118 -8.64 -7.47 -12.96
CA PRO A 118 -9.96 -6.87 -12.74
C PRO A 118 -9.98 -6.05 -11.44
N LEU A 119 -10.67 -4.90 -11.47
CA LEU A 119 -10.88 -4.07 -10.28
C LEU A 119 -11.77 -4.80 -9.28
N ASP A 120 -11.29 -4.93 -8.06
CA ASP A 120 -12.03 -5.49 -6.94
C ASP A 120 -12.73 -4.38 -6.16
N ARG A 121 -14.01 -4.18 -6.44
CA ARG A 121 -14.83 -3.13 -5.80
C ARG A 121 -15.24 -3.46 -4.37
N GLU A 122 -14.97 -4.66 -3.88
CA GLU A 122 -15.18 -5.00 -2.47
C GLU A 122 -14.08 -4.40 -1.60
N THR A 123 -12.87 -4.32 -2.11
CA THR A 123 -11.72 -3.79 -1.37
C THR A 123 -11.35 -2.35 -1.74
N VAL A 124 -11.69 -1.93 -2.97
CA VAL A 124 -11.36 -0.59 -3.47
C VAL A 124 -12.62 0.26 -3.58
N LEU A 125 -12.70 1.33 -2.79
CA LEU A 125 -13.80 2.27 -2.84
C LEU A 125 -13.74 3.17 -4.08
N PRO A 126 -14.90 3.55 -4.64
CA PRO A 126 -14.97 4.59 -5.66
C PRO A 126 -14.29 5.88 -5.19
N PRO A 127 -13.69 6.67 -6.09
CA PRO A 127 -12.88 7.84 -5.72
C PRO A 127 -13.60 8.86 -4.82
N ARG A 128 -14.88 9.10 -5.01
CA ARG A 128 -15.65 10.01 -4.16
C ARG A 128 -15.79 9.47 -2.74
N SER A 129 -16.13 8.19 -2.60
CA SER A 129 -16.26 7.54 -1.29
C SER A 129 -14.91 7.44 -0.59
N LEU A 130 -13.85 7.14 -1.35
CA LEU A 130 -12.48 7.08 -0.81
C LEU A 130 -12.02 8.47 -0.34
N ARG A 131 -12.29 9.54 -1.09
CA ARG A 131 -12.02 10.91 -0.66
C ARG A 131 -12.71 11.23 0.66
N ASP A 132 -14.00 10.93 0.75
CA ASP A 132 -14.80 11.23 1.95
C ASP A 132 -14.28 10.43 3.16
N LEU A 133 -13.84 9.18 2.95
CA LEU A 133 -13.19 8.37 3.96
C LEU A 133 -11.87 9.01 4.44
N ILE A 134 -11.00 9.39 3.50
CA ILE A 134 -9.71 10.00 3.81
C ILE A 134 -9.89 11.30 4.60
N GLN A 135 -10.84 12.15 4.22
CA GLN A 135 -11.15 13.38 4.94
C GLN A 135 -11.60 13.09 6.37
N LYS A 136 -12.47 12.12 6.59
CA LYS A 136 -12.90 11.69 7.93
C LYS A 136 -11.75 11.11 8.75
N MET A 137 -10.87 10.33 8.13
CA MET A 137 -9.67 9.84 8.79
C MET A 137 -8.76 10.97 9.27
N GLN A 138 -8.57 11.99 8.44
CA GLN A 138 -7.78 13.18 8.79
C GLN A 138 -8.40 13.99 9.93
N GLU A 139 -9.73 14.00 10.02
CA GLU A 139 -10.47 14.62 11.13
C GLU A 139 -10.48 13.76 12.42
N GLY A 140 -10.02 12.53 12.36
CA GLY A 140 -9.93 11.63 13.51
C GLY A 140 -11.27 11.03 13.98
N TYR A 141 -12.33 11.16 13.19
CA TYR A 141 -13.69 10.72 13.57
C TYR A 141 -14.13 9.39 12.96
N TYR A 142 -13.23 8.66 12.28
CA TYR A 142 -13.62 7.47 11.56
C TYR A 142 -12.83 6.23 11.93
N ASN A 143 -13.55 5.13 12.22
CA ASN A 143 -12.94 3.81 12.34
C ASN A 143 -12.85 3.20 10.94
N ILE A 144 -11.64 2.79 10.55
CA ILE A 144 -11.38 2.12 9.29
C ILE A 144 -11.15 0.64 9.53
N ASP A 145 -11.63 -0.18 8.60
CA ASP A 145 -11.32 -1.60 8.60
C ASP A 145 -9.97 -1.80 7.92
N THR A 146 -8.97 -2.15 8.71
CA THR A 146 -7.61 -2.44 8.26
C THR A 146 -7.29 -3.93 8.30
N SER A 147 -8.32 -4.78 8.30
CA SER A 147 -8.13 -6.21 8.14
C SER A 147 -7.41 -6.51 6.82
N VAL A 148 -6.50 -7.48 6.87
CA VAL A 148 -5.68 -7.84 5.71
C VAL A 148 -6.33 -8.98 4.95
N LEU A 149 -6.65 -8.71 3.68
CA LEU A 149 -7.15 -9.72 2.75
C LEU A 149 -6.02 -10.16 1.82
N LYS A 150 -5.60 -11.40 1.95
CA LYS A 150 -4.59 -11.99 1.10
C LYS A 150 -5.21 -12.46 -0.22
N LYS A 151 -4.66 -11.96 -1.33
CA LYS A 151 -5.01 -12.33 -2.70
C LYS A 151 -3.82 -13.04 -3.34
N THR A 152 -3.92 -14.32 -3.59
CA THR A 152 -2.89 -15.08 -4.30
C THR A 152 -3.18 -15.02 -5.80
N MET A 153 -2.22 -14.50 -6.55
CA MET A 153 -2.33 -14.28 -7.98
C MET A 153 -1.20 -15.01 -8.72
N ARG A 154 -1.41 -15.30 -9.97
CA ARG A 154 -0.35 -15.75 -10.87
C ARG A 154 -0.29 -14.89 -12.11
N VAL A 155 0.90 -14.76 -12.65
CA VAL A 155 1.13 -14.06 -13.92
C VAL A 155 0.72 -14.94 -15.08
N VAL A 156 0.01 -14.35 -16.03
CA VAL A 156 -0.29 -14.97 -17.32
C VAL A 156 0.80 -14.59 -18.30
N THR A 157 1.50 -15.58 -18.84
CA THR A 157 2.54 -15.40 -19.86
C THR A 157 2.05 -15.81 -21.24
N PRO A 158 2.56 -15.26 -22.31
CA PRO A 158 3.55 -14.17 -22.40
C PRO A 158 3.01 -12.80 -22.01
N GLU A 159 3.89 -11.77 -22.07
CA GLU A 159 3.48 -10.38 -21.89
C GLU A 159 2.40 -9.96 -22.90
N LEU A 160 1.57 -9.01 -22.49
CA LEU A 160 0.55 -8.45 -23.37
C LEU A 160 1.20 -7.67 -24.52
N THR A 161 0.74 -7.92 -25.73
CA THR A 161 1.13 -7.20 -26.95
C THR A 161 -0.02 -6.40 -27.54
N ASP A 162 -1.25 -6.75 -27.22
CA ASP A 162 -2.45 -6.02 -27.58
C ASP A 162 -3.06 -5.34 -26.34
N TYR A 163 -3.21 -4.04 -26.43
CA TYR A 163 -3.72 -3.18 -25.35
C TYR A 163 -5.12 -2.64 -25.62
N THR A 164 -5.83 -3.18 -26.61
CA THR A 164 -7.16 -2.68 -27.03
C THR A 164 -8.16 -2.69 -25.88
N ASP A 165 -8.13 -3.74 -25.05
CA ASP A 165 -9.01 -3.93 -23.90
C ASP A 165 -8.39 -3.46 -22.57
N VAL A 166 -7.24 -2.79 -22.64
CA VAL A 166 -6.54 -2.29 -21.45
C VAL A 166 -6.82 -0.81 -21.26
N SER A 167 -7.05 -0.39 -20.01
CA SER A 167 -7.20 1.02 -19.67
C SER A 167 -6.07 1.87 -20.24
N PRO A 168 -6.38 2.91 -21.05
CA PRO A 168 -5.36 3.84 -21.56
C PRO A 168 -4.61 4.56 -20.45
N ARG A 169 -5.23 4.70 -19.27
CA ARG A 169 -4.60 5.30 -18.11
C ARG A 169 -3.51 4.40 -17.55
N ILE A 170 -3.79 3.10 -17.45
CA ILE A 170 -2.81 2.11 -16.98
C ILE A 170 -1.66 1.98 -17.97
N THR A 171 -1.96 1.87 -19.28
CA THR A 171 -0.91 1.75 -20.29
C THR A 171 0.00 2.98 -20.36
N LYS A 172 -0.54 4.17 -20.09
CA LYS A 172 0.24 5.41 -20.00
C LYS A 172 1.23 5.40 -18.84
N GLU A 173 0.87 4.86 -17.69
CA GLU A 173 1.78 4.72 -16.54
C GLU A 173 2.81 3.60 -16.75
N CYS A 174 2.52 2.64 -17.63
CA CYS A 174 3.36 1.48 -17.93
C CYS A 174 4.23 1.64 -19.20
N VAL A 175 4.46 2.87 -19.64
CA VAL A 175 5.28 3.13 -20.84
C VAL A 175 6.69 2.55 -20.63
N GLU A 176 7.19 1.85 -21.66
CA GLU A 176 8.48 1.17 -21.65
C GLU A 176 8.63 0.05 -20.61
N MET A 177 7.52 -0.47 -20.10
CA MET A 177 7.50 -1.61 -19.19
C MET A 177 6.83 -2.80 -19.84
N LYS A 178 7.20 -4.01 -19.41
CA LYS A 178 6.47 -5.22 -19.78
C LYS A 178 5.15 -5.27 -19.01
N ILE A 179 4.07 -5.58 -19.71
CA ILE A 179 2.72 -5.63 -19.13
C ILE A 179 2.22 -7.06 -19.14
N TYR A 180 1.78 -7.54 -17.99
CA TYR A 180 1.26 -8.90 -17.80
C TYR A 180 -0.13 -8.86 -17.18
N SER A 181 -0.98 -9.82 -17.52
CA SER A 181 -2.23 -10.05 -16.82
C SER A 181 -2.01 -10.89 -15.59
N LEU A 182 -2.79 -10.63 -14.54
CA LEU A 182 -2.88 -11.48 -13.35
C LEU A 182 -4.21 -12.22 -13.33
N GLU A 183 -4.17 -13.47 -12.91
CA GLU A 183 -5.37 -14.26 -12.60
C GLU A 183 -5.32 -14.76 -11.16
N LYS A 184 -6.50 -14.94 -10.55
CA LYS A 184 -6.61 -15.52 -9.21
C LYS A 184 -6.19 -17.00 -9.25
N VAL A 185 -5.38 -17.41 -8.28
CA VAL A 185 -5.09 -18.83 -8.08
C VAL A 185 -6.30 -19.47 -7.43
N VAL A 186 -7.00 -20.30 -8.20
CA VAL A 186 -8.10 -21.12 -7.67
C VAL A 186 -7.47 -22.30 -6.95
N SER A 187 -7.92 -22.58 -5.72
CA SER A 187 -7.45 -23.71 -4.92
C SER A 187 -7.70 -25.03 -5.64
N GLY A 188 -6.74 -25.47 -6.39
CA GLY A 188 -6.65 -26.77 -7.05
C GLY A 188 -5.31 -27.40 -6.70
N VAL A 189 -5.18 -28.72 -6.82
CA VAL A 189 -3.99 -29.49 -6.47
C VAL A 189 -2.78 -28.96 -7.26
N TYR A 190 -2.07 -27.99 -6.71
CA TYR A 190 -0.77 -27.63 -7.22
C TYR A 190 0.28 -28.54 -6.60
N LYS A 191 1.13 -29.16 -7.42
CA LYS A 191 2.35 -29.79 -6.95
C LYS A 191 3.08 -28.79 -6.06
N ARG A 192 3.33 -29.16 -4.81
CA ARG A 192 4.26 -28.43 -3.97
C ARG A 192 5.62 -28.50 -4.64
N SER A 193 5.99 -27.50 -5.40
CA SER A 193 7.38 -27.29 -5.74
C SER A 193 8.10 -26.94 -4.45
N THR A 194 9.11 -27.71 -4.11
CA THR A 194 10.00 -27.45 -2.97
C THR A 194 11.02 -26.36 -3.28
N ASP A 195 10.99 -25.84 -4.50
CA ASP A 195 11.85 -24.76 -4.92
C ASP A 195 11.44 -23.46 -4.25
N ILE A 196 12.40 -22.66 -3.84
CA ILE A 196 12.21 -21.31 -3.30
C ILE A 196 11.70 -20.45 -4.46
N VAL A 197 10.39 -20.48 -4.67
CA VAL A 197 9.75 -19.63 -5.69
C VAL A 197 9.82 -18.20 -5.18
N GLU A 198 10.48 -17.35 -5.95
CA GLU A 198 10.51 -15.92 -5.66
C GLU A 198 9.09 -15.39 -5.70
N ARG A 199 8.62 -14.88 -4.57
CA ARG A 199 7.27 -14.32 -4.43
C ARG A 199 7.36 -12.82 -4.39
N LEU A 200 6.51 -12.15 -5.16
CA LEU A 200 6.30 -10.72 -5.05
C LEU A 200 5.06 -10.44 -4.23
N LYS A 201 5.24 -9.59 -3.23
CA LYS A 201 4.14 -9.12 -2.40
C LYS A 201 4.01 -7.62 -2.54
N PHE A 202 2.79 -7.19 -2.76
CA PHE A 202 2.38 -5.79 -2.79
C PHE A 202 1.22 -5.59 -1.81
N ALA A 203 1.17 -4.46 -1.16
CA ALA A 203 0.07 -4.14 -0.25
C ALA A 203 -0.48 -2.75 -0.58
N GLU A 204 -1.79 -2.60 -0.46
CA GLU A 204 -2.49 -1.32 -0.58
C GLU A 204 -3.70 -1.26 0.34
N PHE A 205 -4.09 -0.05 0.73
CA PHE A 205 -5.38 0.21 1.35
C PHE A 205 -6.27 1.00 0.40
N GLY A 206 -7.20 0.31 -0.24
CA GLY A 206 -8.13 0.91 -1.21
C GLY A 206 -9.40 1.52 -0.60
N GLY A 207 -9.50 1.57 0.73
CA GLY A 207 -10.62 2.15 1.46
C GLY A 207 -11.41 1.18 2.33
N ASN A 208 -11.57 -0.07 1.96
CA ASN A 208 -12.30 -1.06 2.76
C ASN A 208 -11.36 -1.98 3.55
N HIS A 209 -10.34 -2.51 2.90
CA HIS A 209 -9.41 -3.47 3.49
C HIS A 209 -8.01 -3.22 2.99
N ILE A 210 -7.01 -3.74 3.71
CA ILE A 210 -5.66 -3.84 3.19
C ILE A 210 -5.60 -5.06 2.29
N SER A 211 -5.38 -4.87 1.00
CA SER A 211 -5.14 -5.95 0.05
C SER A 211 -3.66 -6.33 0.09
N LEU A 212 -3.35 -7.57 0.45
CA LEU A 212 -2.01 -8.14 0.31
C LEU A 212 -2.01 -9.05 -0.92
N ILE A 213 -1.40 -8.58 -2.00
CA ILE A 213 -1.33 -9.30 -3.27
C ILE A 213 -0.02 -10.07 -3.32
N ASP A 214 -0.12 -11.39 -3.33
CA ASP A 214 1.00 -12.34 -3.39
C ASP A 214 1.05 -12.93 -4.81
N ILE A 215 2.02 -12.49 -5.62
CA ILE A 215 2.19 -12.95 -7.00
C ILE A 215 3.16 -14.12 -7.02
N GLN A 216 2.69 -15.23 -7.58
CA GLN A 216 3.45 -16.46 -7.78
C GLN A 216 3.96 -16.56 -9.22
N ASN A 217 4.81 -17.56 -9.49
CA ASN A 217 5.34 -17.92 -10.82
C ASN A 217 6.12 -16.79 -11.55
N LEU A 218 6.88 -16.01 -10.79
CA LEU A 218 7.70 -14.94 -11.37
C LEU A 218 8.90 -15.45 -12.15
N ASP A 219 9.33 -16.67 -11.85
CA ASP A 219 10.37 -17.41 -12.59
C ASP A 219 10.02 -17.61 -14.08
N GLU A 220 8.73 -17.57 -14.41
CA GLU A 220 8.24 -17.65 -15.79
C GLU A 220 8.43 -16.33 -16.59
N LEU A 221 8.89 -15.23 -15.94
CA LEU A 221 9.03 -13.90 -16.56
C LEU A 221 10.42 -13.60 -17.10
N ASN A 222 11.35 -14.52 -17.01
CA ASN A 222 12.74 -14.36 -17.48
C ASN A 222 12.90 -14.74 -18.94
#